data_26ebe238c00fb36f6e84d3c190cfbf76
#
_entry.id   26ebe238c00fb36f6e84d3c190cfbf76
#
_cell.length_a   1.000
_cell.length_b   1.000
_cell.length_c   1.000
_cell.angle_alpha   90.00
_cell.angle_beta   90.00
_cell.angle_gamma   90.00
#
_symmetry.space_group_name_H-M   'P 1'
#
loop_
_entity.id
_entity.type
_entity.pdbx_description
1 polymer ?
#
loop_
_entity_poly.entity_id
_entity_poly.type
_entity_poly.pdbx_seq_one_letter_code
_entity_poly.pdbx_strand_id
1 'polypeptide(L)'
;MSTTTIEELRNSQEFIPWNEWPNQLHTNCISYALGLPIDDPKFELFGNLLNGAPIDNLKTVFASLGLCWRQVASEDELETNEYGIVLYHYYFQVSRKFFGCEWLEEAEEIHLARIQPDGTWTHKFGWNYDASITTPEEIQDIILRDDGEVVFPAAFFAIRKP
;
A
#
# COMPACT_ATOMS: atom_id res chain seq x y z
N MET A 1 -4.51 8.62 23.56
CA MET A 1 -4.89 8.98 22.19
C MET A 1 -6.19 8.26 21.84
N SER A 2 -7.18 8.96 21.32
CA SER A 2 -8.38 8.31 20.81
C SER A 2 -8.04 7.69 19.46
N THR A 3 -8.29 6.40 19.33
CA THR A 3 -8.17 5.72 18.05
C THR A 3 -9.33 6.16 17.16
N THR A 4 -9.04 6.56 15.94
CA THR A 4 -10.07 6.89 14.94
C THR A 4 -10.95 5.65 14.71
N THR A 5 -12.25 5.82 14.82
CA THR A 5 -13.20 4.73 14.58
C THR A 5 -13.40 4.47 13.09
N ILE A 6 -13.89 3.27 12.76
CA ILE A 6 -14.24 2.91 11.36
C ILE A 6 -15.26 3.89 10.81
N GLU A 7 -16.22 4.30 11.61
CA GLU A 7 -17.28 5.22 11.19
C GLU A 7 -16.74 6.63 10.94
N GLU A 8 -15.86 7.12 11.80
CA GLU A 8 -15.18 8.40 11.60
C GLU A 8 -14.35 8.43 10.32
N LEU A 9 -13.62 7.35 10.03
CA LEU A 9 -12.84 7.25 8.80
C LEU A 9 -13.72 7.08 7.56
N ARG A 10 -14.80 6.29 7.63
CA ARG A 10 -15.75 6.16 6.51
C ARG A 10 -16.39 7.49 6.15
N ASN A 11 -16.63 8.34 7.14
CA ASN A 11 -17.22 9.68 6.96
C ASN A 11 -16.16 10.76 6.76
N SER A 12 -14.88 10.42 6.84
CA SER A 12 -13.79 11.38 6.64
C SER A 12 -13.59 11.68 5.16
N GLN A 13 -13.10 12.89 4.89
CA GLN A 13 -12.70 13.28 3.53
C GLN A 13 -11.61 12.38 2.95
N GLU A 14 -10.95 11.58 3.79
CA GLU A 14 -9.88 10.69 3.36
C GLU A 14 -10.39 9.52 2.51
N PHE A 15 -11.49 8.89 2.90
CA PHE A 15 -12.02 7.74 2.16
C PHE A 15 -12.99 8.09 1.04
N ILE A 16 -13.75 9.17 1.17
CA ILE A 16 -14.76 9.55 0.19
C ILE A 16 -14.22 9.58 -1.23
N PRO A 17 -13.08 10.26 -1.53
CA PRO A 17 -12.56 10.32 -2.90
C PRO A 17 -12.12 8.97 -3.46
N TRP A 18 -11.71 8.04 -2.59
CA TRP A 18 -11.14 6.76 -2.98
C TRP A 18 -12.19 5.67 -3.19
N ASN A 19 -13.33 5.78 -2.51
CA ASN A 19 -14.39 4.77 -2.50
C ASN A 19 -15.52 5.11 -3.48
N GLU A 20 -15.60 6.34 -3.97
CA GLU A 20 -16.61 6.74 -4.96
C GLU A 20 -16.24 6.28 -6.36
N TRP A 21 -17.24 5.83 -7.11
CA TRP A 21 -17.08 5.51 -8.52
C TRP A 21 -16.85 6.82 -9.33
N PRO A 22 -15.93 6.88 -10.32
CA PRO A 22 -15.08 5.79 -10.82
C PRO A 22 -13.76 5.59 -10.04
N ASN A 23 -13.50 6.37 -9.02
CA ASN A 23 -12.21 6.42 -8.31
C ASN A 23 -11.83 5.08 -7.71
N GLN A 24 -12.81 4.36 -7.14
CA GLN A 24 -12.60 3.03 -6.58
C GLN A 24 -11.93 2.07 -7.57
N LEU A 25 -12.29 2.15 -8.85
CA LEU A 25 -11.77 1.28 -9.90
C LEU A 25 -10.47 1.76 -10.53
N HIS A 26 -10.09 3.02 -10.31
CA HIS A 26 -8.92 3.64 -10.93
C HIS A 26 -7.76 3.89 -9.95
N THR A 27 -7.88 3.43 -8.71
CA THR A 27 -6.88 3.59 -7.66
C THR A 27 -6.54 2.25 -7.02
N ASN A 28 -5.31 2.11 -6.59
CA ASN A 28 -4.79 0.91 -5.93
C ASN A 28 -4.14 1.25 -4.58
N CYS A 29 -3.50 0.27 -3.96
CA CYS A 29 -2.81 0.45 -2.68
C CYS A 29 -1.74 1.54 -2.72
N ILE A 30 -1.06 1.69 -3.85
CA ILE A 30 0.05 2.65 -4.00
C ILE A 30 -0.49 4.07 -4.06
N SER A 31 -1.46 4.34 -4.95
CA SER A 31 -2.07 5.66 -5.08
C SER A 31 -2.74 6.10 -3.79
N TYR A 32 -3.42 5.19 -3.11
CA TYR A 32 -4.03 5.46 -1.82
C TYR A 32 -2.98 5.83 -0.75
N ALA A 33 -1.96 5.00 -0.57
CA ALA A 33 -0.93 5.24 0.45
C ALA A 33 -0.18 6.55 0.24
N LEU A 34 0.08 6.92 -1.02
CA LEU A 34 0.79 8.15 -1.37
C LEU A 34 -0.13 9.38 -1.43
N GLY A 35 -1.44 9.21 -1.39
CA GLY A 35 -2.39 10.30 -1.48
C GLY A 35 -2.38 11.02 -2.83
N LEU A 36 -2.09 10.29 -3.92
CA LEU A 36 -2.01 10.88 -5.25
C LEU A 36 -3.38 11.03 -5.90
N PRO A 37 -3.65 12.17 -6.52
CA PRO A 37 -4.83 12.32 -7.37
C PRO A 37 -4.83 11.29 -8.51
N ILE A 38 -6.01 10.82 -8.87
CA ILE A 38 -6.22 9.79 -9.90
C ILE A 38 -5.66 10.20 -11.26
N ASP A 39 -5.73 11.47 -11.57
CA ASP A 39 -5.31 12.04 -12.86
C ASP A 39 -3.85 12.50 -12.86
N ASP A 40 -3.08 12.18 -11.83
CA ASP A 40 -1.67 12.58 -11.78
C ASP A 40 -0.86 11.73 -12.77
N PRO A 41 -0.19 12.36 -13.76
CA PRO A 41 0.65 11.63 -14.72
C PRO A 41 1.82 10.88 -14.07
N LYS A 42 2.18 11.21 -12.84
CA LYS A 42 3.17 10.46 -12.04
C LYS A 42 2.70 9.06 -11.65
N PHE A 43 1.42 8.77 -11.82
CA PHE A 43 0.86 7.44 -11.59
C PHE A 43 1.54 6.35 -12.42
N GLU A 44 2.02 6.68 -13.60
CA GLU A 44 2.76 5.76 -14.47
C GLU A 44 4.09 5.27 -13.85
N LEU A 45 4.65 6.02 -12.90
CA LEU A 45 5.88 5.62 -12.19
C LEU A 45 5.68 4.35 -11.34
N PHE A 46 4.44 4.02 -11.01
CA PHE A 46 4.12 2.88 -10.16
C PHE A 46 4.26 1.53 -10.84
N GLY A 47 4.15 1.47 -12.17
CA GLY A 47 4.33 0.25 -12.94
C GLY A 47 5.72 -0.38 -12.80
N ASN A 48 6.69 0.37 -12.31
CA ASN A 48 8.08 -0.07 -12.19
C ASN A 48 8.50 -0.41 -10.75
N LEU A 49 7.59 -0.35 -9.76
CA LEU A 49 7.95 -0.61 -8.36
C LEU A 49 8.48 -2.02 -8.12
N LEU A 50 8.01 -3.00 -8.91
CA LEU A 50 8.42 -4.40 -8.78
C LEU A 50 9.74 -4.76 -9.50
N ASN A 51 10.31 -3.85 -10.29
CA ASN A 51 11.52 -4.17 -11.08
C ASN A 51 12.77 -4.32 -10.20
N GLY A 52 12.87 -5.45 -9.50
CA GLY A 52 14.07 -5.93 -8.82
C GLY A 52 14.39 -5.30 -7.46
N ALA A 53 13.90 -4.09 -7.16
CA ALA A 53 14.24 -3.36 -5.94
C ALA A 53 13.08 -2.46 -5.48
N PRO A 54 11.97 -3.03 -4.95
CA PRO A 54 10.79 -2.24 -4.60
C PRO A 54 11.05 -1.16 -3.53
N ILE A 55 11.97 -1.41 -2.60
CA ILE A 55 12.35 -0.41 -1.58
C ILE A 55 13.00 0.80 -2.24
N ASP A 56 14.01 0.59 -3.10
CA ASP A 56 14.72 1.67 -3.78
C ASP A 56 13.81 2.39 -4.79
N ASN A 57 12.96 1.65 -5.48
CA ASN A 57 12.00 2.22 -6.41
C ASN A 57 10.98 3.12 -5.68
N LEU A 58 10.53 2.72 -4.51
CA LEU A 58 9.63 3.53 -3.69
C LEU A 58 10.30 4.82 -3.20
N LYS A 59 11.59 4.75 -2.80
CA LYS A 59 12.38 5.95 -2.46
C LYS A 59 12.46 6.92 -3.64
N THR A 60 12.65 6.41 -4.84
CA THR A 60 12.65 7.23 -6.07
C THR A 60 11.30 7.90 -6.29
N VAL A 61 10.20 7.20 -6.05
CA VAL A 61 8.85 7.77 -6.12
C VAL A 61 8.67 8.89 -5.10
N PHE A 62 9.09 8.70 -3.86
CA PHE A 62 9.03 9.75 -2.83
C PHE A 62 9.78 11.00 -3.27
N ALA A 63 10.98 10.85 -3.79
CA ALA A 63 11.78 11.96 -4.29
C ALA A 63 11.09 12.68 -5.46
N SER A 64 10.49 11.92 -6.38
CA SER A 64 9.76 12.49 -7.54
C SER A 64 8.52 13.28 -7.11
N LEU A 65 7.91 12.91 -5.99
CA LEU A 65 6.75 13.60 -5.44
C LEU A 65 7.11 14.78 -4.55
N GLY A 66 8.40 15.02 -4.31
CA GLY A 66 8.85 16.07 -3.40
C GLY A 66 8.52 15.82 -1.94
N LEU A 67 8.33 14.56 -1.55
CA LEU A 67 8.02 14.19 -0.16
C LEU A 67 9.28 14.20 0.70
N CYS A 68 9.14 14.71 1.92
CA CYS A 68 10.14 14.51 2.96
C CYS A 68 9.94 13.15 3.59
N TRP A 69 10.92 12.27 3.45
CA TRP A 69 10.82 10.89 3.93
C TRP A 69 12.08 10.44 4.65
N ARG A 70 11.92 9.48 5.53
CA ARG A 70 13.01 8.72 6.15
C ARG A 70 12.58 7.27 6.36
N GLN A 71 13.50 6.35 6.22
CA GLN A 71 13.23 4.95 6.55
C GLN A 71 13.37 4.74 8.05
N VAL A 72 12.42 4.02 8.63
CA VAL A 72 12.38 3.71 10.07
C VAL A 72 12.28 2.20 10.28
N ALA A 73 12.58 1.73 11.48
CA ALA A 73 12.53 0.30 11.78
C ALA A 73 11.11 -0.20 12.09
N SER A 74 10.25 0.67 12.62
CA SER A 74 8.88 0.34 12.98
C SER A 74 8.02 1.60 13.09
N GLU A 75 6.72 1.39 13.28
CA GLU A 75 5.75 2.47 13.53
C GLU A 75 6.04 3.28 14.80
N ASP A 76 6.73 2.68 15.78
CA ASP A 76 7.09 3.35 17.03
C ASP A 76 8.04 4.54 16.84
N GLU A 77 8.71 4.61 15.72
CA GLU A 77 9.62 5.70 15.38
C GLU A 77 8.96 6.87 14.65
N LEU A 78 7.64 6.80 14.41
CA LEU A 78 6.90 7.90 13.78
C LEU A 78 6.75 9.06 14.75
N GLU A 79 7.03 10.27 14.26
CA GLU A 79 6.80 11.51 15.00
C GLU A 79 5.36 12.02 14.81
N THR A 80 4.93 12.93 15.66
CA THR A 80 3.55 13.42 15.73
C THR A 80 2.99 13.98 14.40
N ASN A 81 3.86 14.55 13.57
CA ASN A 81 3.46 15.17 12.29
C ASN A 81 3.75 14.28 11.09
N GLU A 82 4.09 13.03 11.33
CA GLU A 82 4.41 12.08 10.29
C GLU A 82 3.30 11.05 10.14
N TYR A 83 3.04 10.66 8.90
CA TYR A 83 2.32 9.43 8.62
C TYR A 83 3.28 8.35 8.16
N GLY A 84 2.89 7.09 8.31
CA GLY A 84 3.72 5.97 7.92
C GLY A 84 3.28 5.36 6.60
N ILE A 85 4.24 4.86 5.83
CA ILE A 85 4.00 3.96 4.71
C ILE A 85 4.71 2.66 5.01
N VAL A 86 3.99 1.55 4.91
CA VAL A 86 4.50 0.20 5.15
C VAL A 86 4.47 -0.55 3.84
N LEU A 87 5.63 -1.04 3.42
CA LEU A 87 5.79 -1.85 2.22
C LEU A 87 5.80 -3.32 2.58
N TYR A 88 4.87 -4.07 2.01
CA TYR A 88 4.88 -5.54 1.98
C TYR A 88 5.33 -6.00 0.61
N HIS A 89 6.29 -6.91 0.57
CA HIS A 89 6.76 -7.54 -0.65
C HIS A 89 6.66 -9.05 -0.48
N TYR A 90 5.91 -9.71 -1.33
CA TYR A 90 5.61 -11.12 -1.19
C TYR A 90 5.59 -11.86 -2.53
N TYR A 91 5.69 -13.18 -2.44
CA TYR A 91 5.74 -14.07 -3.58
C TYR A 91 4.61 -15.08 -3.49
N PHE A 92 4.08 -15.48 -4.63
CA PHE A 92 3.05 -16.49 -4.72
C PHE A 92 3.22 -17.33 -5.98
N GLN A 93 2.62 -18.53 -5.99
CA GLN A 93 2.67 -19.44 -7.12
C GLN A 93 1.47 -19.22 -8.03
N VAL A 94 1.73 -19.07 -9.32
CA VAL A 94 0.69 -18.94 -10.36
C VAL A 94 0.75 -20.14 -11.28
N SER A 95 -0.39 -20.81 -11.46
CA SER A 95 -0.52 -21.88 -12.45
C SER A 95 -0.65 -21.28 -13.86
N ARG A 96 0.22 -21.76 -14.76
CA ARG A 96 0.21 -21.40 -16.18
C ARG A 96 -0.11 -22.61 -17.02
N LYS A 97 -0.90 -22.39 -18.09
CA LYS A 97 -1.24 -23.42 -19.08
C LYS A 97 -0.93 -22.93 -20.48
N PHE A 98 -0.23 -23.78 -21.23
CA PHE A 98 0.06 -23.52 -22.63
C PHE A 98 0.18 -24.85 -23.40
N PHE A 99 -0.61 -25.05 -24.46
CA PHE A 99 -0.64 -26.26 -25.27
C PHE A 99 -0.73 -27.57 -24.48
N GLY A 100 -1.59 -27.62 -23.46
CA GLY A 100 -1.76 -28.80 -22.62
C GLY A 100 -0.68 -29.03 -21.58
N CYS A 101 0.37 -28.22 -21.58
CA CYS A 101 1.36 -28.19 -20.51
C CYS A 101 0.93 -27.24 -19.39
N GLU A 102 1.07 -27.71 -18.16
CA GLU A 102 0.77 -26.93 -16.96
C GLU A 102 2.05 -26.85 -16.10
N TRP A 103 2.37 -25.65 -15.63
CA TRP A 103 3.50 -25.43 -14.74
C TRP A 103 3.17 -24.34 -13.72
N LEU A 104 3.95 -24.30 -12.64
CA LEU A 104 3.89 -23.24 -11.64
C LEU A 104 5.00 -22.22 -11.90
N GLU A 105 4.63 -20.94 -11.89
CA GLU A 105 5.56 -19.82 -11.90
C GLU A 105 5.47 -19.05 -10.58
N GLU A 106 6.60 -18.62 -10.07
CA GLU A 106 6.65 -17.69 -8.96
C GLU A 106 6.36 -16.28 -9.49
N ALA A 107 5.37 -15.63 -8.89
CA ALA A 107 5.06 -14.23 -9.13
C ALA A 107 5.35 -13.42 -7.87
N GLU A 108 5.69 -12.16 -8.03
CA GLU A 108 5.87 -11.23 -6.93
C GLU A 108 4.83 -10.14 -6.95
N GLU A 109 4.48 -9.65 -5.77
CA GLU A 109 3.51 -8.58 -5.57
C GLU A 109 3.96 -7.69 -4.43
N ILE A 110 3.49 -6.46 -4.44
CA ILE A 110 3.65 -5.54 -3.32
C ILE A 110 2.30 -5.06 -2.82
N HIS A 111 2.25 -4.71 -1.56
CA HIS A 111 1.14 -3.99 -0.97
C HIS A 111 1.66 -2.86 -0.09
N LEU A 112 1.02 -1.71 -0.17
CA LEU A 112 1.30 -0.57 0.71
C LEU A 112 0.14 -0.35 1.66
N ALA A 113 0.46 -0.22 2.94
CA ALA A 113 -0.44 0.29 3.95
C ALA A 113 0.01 1.68 4.40
N ARG A 114 -0.92 2.43 4.94
CA ARG A 114 -0.67 3.76 5.49
C ARG A 114 -0.98 3.76 6.98
N ILE A 115 -0.10 4.34 7.77
CA ILE A 115 -0.29 4.56 9.20
C ILE A 115 -0.59 6.05 9.40
N GLN A 116 -1.79 6.35 9.90
CA GLN A 116 -2.19 7.72 10.18
C GLN A 116 -1.42 8.28 11.39
N PRO A 117 -1.33 9.62 11.55
CA PRO A 117 -0.65 10.21 12.70
C PRO A 117 -1.17 9.76 14.07
N ASP A 118 -2.41 9.30 14.16
CA ASP A 118 -3.00 8.73 15.38
C ASP A 118 -2.66 7.25 15.63
N GLY A 119 -1.88 6.62 14.72
CA GLY A 119 -1.49 5.23 14.79
C GLY A 119 -2.46 4.26 14.10
N THR A 120 -3.55 4.73 13.51
CA THR A 120 -4.51 3.90 12.80
C THR A 120 -3.95 3.45 11.45
N TRP A 121 -4.00 2.15 11.20
CA TRP A 121 -3.59 1.58 9.92
C TRP A 121 -4.76 1.61 8.93
N THR A 122 -4.47 2.04 7.70
CA THR A 122 -5.44 2.08 6.61
C THR A 122 -4.80 1.54 5.33
N HIS A 123 -5.62 1.01 4.44
CA HIS A 123 -5.16 0.56 3.14
C HIS A 123 -6.29 0.52 2.10
N LYS A 124 -5.91 0.36 0.85
CA LYS A 124 -6.80 -0.02 -0.25
C LYS A 124 -6.15 -1.21 -0.96
N PHE A 125 -6.76 -2.39 -0.88
CA PHE A 125 -6.10 -3.64 -1.29
C PHE A 125 -5.99 -3.83 -2.81
N GLY A 126 -6.59 -3.01 -3.60
CA GLY A 126 -6.50 -3.08 -5.06
C GLY A 126 -7.59 -2.28 -5.73
N TRP A 127 -7.71 -2.48 -7.04
CA TRP A 127 -8.60 -1.69 -7.88
C TRP A 127 -10.09 -1.80 -7.51
N ASN A 128 -10.53 -2.99 -7.08
CA ASN A 128 -11.94 -3.27 -6.78
C ASN A 128 -12.27 -3.22 -5.28
N TYR A 129 -11.35 -2.72 -4.45
CA TYR A 129 -11.52 -2.68 -3.01
C TYR A 129 -11.69 -1.26 -2.51
N ASP A 130 -12.49 -1.09 -1.47
CA ASP A 130 -12.58 0.18 -0.76
C ASP A 130 -11.32 0.43 0.08
N ALA A 131 -10.95 1.68 0.23
CA ALA A 131 -10.04 2.09 1.28
C ALA A 131 -10.71 1.84 2.64
N SER A 132 -9.99 1.25 3.58
CA SER A 132 -10.54 0.83 4.87
C SER A 132 -9.49 0.84 5.97
N ILE A 133 -9.95 0.80 7.22
CA ILE A 133 -9.09 0.51 8.37
C ILE A 133 -8.65 -0.96 8.30
N THR A 134 -7.42 -1.21 8.66
CA THR A 134 -6.84 -2.54 8.73
C THR A 134 -5.91 -2.68 9.94
N THR A 135 -5.34 -3.86 10.08
CA THR A 135 -4.26 -4.16 11.03
C THR A 135 -3.16 -4.94 10.32
N PRO A 136 -1.94 -4.98 10.85
CA PRO A 136 -0.88 -5.84 10.29
C PRO A 136 -1.31 -7.30 10.15
N GLU A 137 -2.07 -7.82 11.10
CA GLU A 137 -2.57 -9.20 11.11
C GLU A 137 -3.57 -9.45 9.97
N GLU A 138 -4.49 -8.52 9.76
CA GLU A 138 -5.46 -8.60 8.65
C GLU A 138 -4.78 -8.56 7.29
N ILE A 139 -3.76 -7.73 7.13
CA ILE A 139 -2.98 -7.67 5.88
C ILE A 139 -2.28 -9.00 5.62
N GLN A 140 -1.66 -9.58 6.64
CA GLN A 140 -1.03 -10.89 6.52
C GLN A 140 -2.03 -11.98 6.16
N ASP A 141 -3.21 -11.99 6.77
CA ASP A 141 -4.28 -12.94 6.47
C ASP A 141 -4.77 -12.81 5.02
N ILE A 142 -4.89 -11.61 4.50
CA ILE A 142 -5.28 -11.38 3.11
C ILE A 142 -4.21 -11.91 2.16
N ILE A 143 -2.94 -11.64 2.42
CA ILE A 143 -1.81 -12.14 1.60
C ILE A 143 -1.79 -13.68 1.62
N LEU A 144 -2.00 -14.30 2.76
CA LEU A 144 -2.03 -15.76 2.89
C LEU A 144 -3.21 -16.40 2.13
N ARG A 145 -4.39 -15.75 2.10
CA ARG A 145 -5.56 -16.26 1.36
C ARG A 145 -5.33 -16.27 -0.16
N ASP A 146 -4.52 -15.35 -0.66
CA ASP A 146 -4.15 -15.28 -2.08
C ASP A 146 -2.97 -16.22 -2.41
N ASP A 147 -2.78 -17.28 -1.61
CA ASP A 147 -1.67 -18.25 -1.73
C ASP A 147 -0.27 -17.60 -1.59
N GLY A 148 -0.20 -16.42 -0.98
CA GLY A 148 1.06 -15.77 -0.66
C GLY A 148 1.79 -16.46 0.49
N GLU A 149 3.11 -16.37 0.52
CA GLU A 149 3.89 -16.74 1.69
C GLU A 149 3.72 -15.71 2.80
N VAL A 150 3.90 -16.15 4.06
CA VAL A 150 3.90 -15.22 5.20
C VAL A 150 5.01 -14.20 4.99
N VAL A 151 4.63 -12.95 4.84
CA VAL A 151 5.57 -11.88 4.61
C VAL A 151 5.51 -10.90 5.75
N PHE A 152 6.65 -10.66 6.35
CA PHE A 152 6.82 -9.54 7.25
C PHE A 152 6.91 -8.24 6.45
N PRO A 153 6.57 -7.10 7.02
CA PRO A 153 6.80 -5.82 6.36
C PRO A 153 8.25 -5.71 5.90
N ALA A 154 8.45 -5.39 4.63
CA ALA A 154 9.78 -5.27 4.05
C ALA A 154 10.46 -3.95 4.44
N ALA A 155 9.67 -2.89 4.64
CA ALA A 155 10.17 -1.58 5.03
C ALA A 155 9.05 -0.72 5.64
N PHE A 156 9.45 0.19 6.53
CA PHE A 156 8.64 1.26 7.08
C PHE A 156 9.25 2.61 6.70
N PHE A 157 8.40 3.54 6.30
CA PHE A 157 8.82 4.91 5.98
C PHE A 157 7.98 5.90 6.76
N ALA A 158 8.64 6.91 7.31
CA ALA A 158 7.99 8.06 7.89
C ALA A 158 7.93 9.19 6.84
N ILE A 159 6.75 9.70 6.60
CA ILE A 159 6.51 10.75 5.60
C ILE A 159 6.01 12.00 6.30
N ARG A 160 6.67 13.11 6.04
CA ARG A 160 6.22 14.42 6.50
C ARG A 160 5.60 15.16 5.33
N LYS A 161 4.40 15.68 5.53
CA LYS A 161 3.79 16.59 4.53
C LYS A 161 4.61 17.85 4.43
N PRO A 162 4.88 18.33 3.22
CA PRO A 162 5.55 19.59 3.00
C PRO A 162 4.73 20.76 3.56
#